data_ebc438f206338864cbb5968311f22c6e
#
_entry.id   ebc438f206338864cbb5968311f22c6e
#
_cell.length_a   1.000
_cell.length_b   1.000
_cell.length_c   1.000
_cell.angle_alpha   90.00
_cell.angle_beta   90.00
_cell.angle_gamma   90.00
#
_symmetry.space_group_name_H-M   'P 1'
#
loop_
_entity.id
_entity.type
_entity.pdbx_description
1 polymer ?
#
loop_
_entity_poly.entity_id
_entity_poly.type
_entity_poly.pdbx_seq_one_letter_code
_entity_poly.pdbx_strand_id
1 'polypeptide(L)'
;MIDYSLALCYGIIVSFEKMQEFQEVLTDEEYCEVLDNYSRCVNSWTGKDYFIGVMFYFPEEETNFVYRVPEFSVPSEDDEDWIDFKRFFDEHNLWELINWKPELLLINFCF
;
A
#
# COMPACT_ATOMS: atom_id res chain seq x y z
N MET A 1 2.31 -17.74 16.32
CA MET A 1 1.73 -16.44 16.75
C MET A 1 1.65 -15.54 15.51
N ILE A 2 0.51 -14.95 15.30
CA ILE A 2 0.33 -14.02 14.16
C ILE A 2 0.69 -12.62 14.66
N ASP A 3 1.67 -12.00 14.02
CA ASP A 3 2.04 -10.64 14.32
C ASP A 3 1.24 -9.67 13.44
N TYR A 4 0.65 -8.67 14.08
CA TYR A 4 -0.06 -7.61 13.40
C TYR A 4 0.74 -6.32 13.50
N SER A 5 0.77 -5.57 12.42
CA SER A 5 1.42 -4.27 12.39
C SER A 5 0.46 -3.25 11.80
N LEU A 6 0.24 -2.18 12.55
CA LEU A 6 -0.63 -1.09 12.16
C LEU A 6 0.19 -0.03 11.41
N ALA A 7 -0.29 0.42 10.27
CA ALA A 7 0.40 1.42 9.49
C ALA A 7 -0.57 2.45 8.93
N LEU A 8 -0.13 3.70 8.93
CA LEU A 8 -0.84 4.78 8.24
C LEU A 8 -0.36 4.84 6.79
N CYS A 9 -1.29 4.76 5.88
CA CYS A 9 -1.01 4.58 4.46
C CYS A 9 -1.76 5.61 3.62
N TYR A 10 -1.21 5.92 2.46
CA TYR A 10 -1.88 6.75 1.48
C TYR A 10 -1.95 5.98 0.17
N GLY A 11 -3.16 5.61 -0.24
CA GLY A 11 -3.33 4.82 -1.45
C GLY A 11 -4.73 4.24 -1.58
N ILE A 12 -4.82 3.10 -2.25
CA ILE A 12 -6.09 2.43 -2.55
C ILE A 12 -6.04 0.96 -2.18
N ILE A 13 -7.22 0.37 -2.05
CA ILE A 13 -7.36 -1.08 -1.89
C ILE A 13 -7.88 -1.65 -3.21
N VAL A 14 -7.23 -2.70 -3.69
CA VAL A 14 -7.62 -3.38 -4.93
C VAL A 14 -7.81 -4.87 -4.67
N SER A 15 -8.54 -5.53 -5.57
CA SER A 15 -8.79 -6.97 -5.49
C SER A 15 -7.58 -7.78 -5.94
N PHE A 16 -7.60 -9.08 -5.62
CA PHE A 16 -6.61 -10.03 -6.11
C PHE A 16 -6.60 -10.09 -7.65
N GLU A 17 -7.76 -10.03 -8.27
CA GLU A 17 -7.89 -10.03 -9.73
C GLU A 17 -7.17 -8.82 -10.35
N LYS A 18 -7.23 -7.68 -9.70
CA LYS A 18 -6.50 -6.50 -10.16
C LYS A 18 -5.00 -6.71 -10.12
N MET A 19 -4.49 -7.36 -9.07
CA MET A 19 -3.08 -7.71 -8.98
C MET A 19 -2.65 -8.67 -10.09
N GLN A 20 -3.54 -9.57 -10.50
CA GLN A 20 -3.26 -10.44 -11.64
C GLN A 20 -3.12 -9.65 -12.94
N GLU A 21 -3.89 -8.58 -13.13
CA GLU A 21 -3.73 -7.69 -14.28
C GLU A 21 -2.35 -7.04 -14.30
N PHE A 22 -1.83 -6.62 -13.15
CA PHE A 22 -0.45 -6.12 -13.06
C PHE A 22 0.56 -7.20 -13.49
N GLN A 23 0.36 -8.42 -13.04
CA GLN A 23 1.25 -9.53 -13.38
C GLN A 23 1.29 -9.80 -14.88
N GLU A 24 0.17 -9.60 -15.58
CA GLU A 24 0.07 -9.80 -17.03
C GLU A 24 0.83 -8.77 -17.84
N VAL A 25 0.94 -7.53 -17.35
CA VAL A 25 1.58 -6.43 -18.10
C VAL A 25 3.02 -6.17 -17.68
N LEU A 26 3.46 -6.71 -16.54
CA LEU A 26 4.80 -6.51 -16.01
C LEU A 26 5.65 -7.76 -16.19
N THR A 27 6.97 -7.59 -16.25
CA THR A 27 7.89 -8.71 -16.14
C THR A 27 7.86 -9.25 -14.70
N ASP A 28 8.38 -10.45 -14.49
CA ASP A 28 8.44 -11.05 -13.15
C ASP A 28 9.21 -10.17 -12.16
N GLU A 29 10.31 -9.57 -12.58
CA GLU A 29 11.09 -8.67 -11.74
C GLU A 29 10.32 -7.40 -11.38
N GLU A 30 9.64 -6.81 -12.36
CA GLU A 30 8.82 -5.61 -12.15
C GLU A 30 7.63 -5.90 -11.22
N TYR A 31 7.00 -7.05 -11.39
CA TYR A 31 5.91 -7.46 -10.51
C TYR A 31 6.38 -7.68 -9.08
N CYS A 32 7.55 -8.31 -8.90
CA CYS A 32 8.15 -8.46 -7.59
C CYS A 32 8.46 -7.11 -6.94
N GLU A 33 8.89 -6.13 -7.73
CA GLU A 33 9.13 -4.78 -7.21
C GLU A 33 7.84 -4.13 -6.71
N VAL A 34 6.72 -4.31 -7.42
CA VAL A 34 5.42 -3.85 -6.93
C VAL A 34 5.06 -4.51 -5.61
N LEU A 35 5.22 -5.82 -5.53
CA LEU A 35 4.88 -6.58 -4.32
C LEU A 35 5.74 -6.19 -3.12
N ASP A 36 7.02 -5.89 -3.35
CA ASP A 36 7.96 -5.60 -2.28
C ASP A 36 7.91 -4.16 -1.82
N ASN A 37 7.68 -3.21 -2.72
CA ASN A 37 7.85 -1.79 -2.44
C ASN A 37 6.57 -0.96 -2.49
N TYR A 38 5.56 -1.36 -3.26
CA TYR A 38 4.41 -0.50 -3.55
C TYR A 38 3.06 -1.12 -3.19
N SER A 39 3.06 -2.33 -2.68
CA SER A 39 1.82 -2.98 -2.29
C SER A 39 2.00 -3.87 -1.06
N ARG A 40 0.89 -4.17 -0.40
CA ARG A 40 0.83 -5.12 0.72
C ARG A 40 -0.45 -5.91 0.65
N CYS A 41 -0.37 -7.18 0.96
CA CYS A 41 -1.53 -8.03 1.08
C CYS A 41 -2.32 -7.65 2.34
N VAL A 42 -3.62 -7.45 2.16
CA VAL A 42 -4.55 -7.17 3.25
C VAL A 42 -5.56 -8.30 3.29
N ASN A 43 -5.63 -9.03 4.39
CA ASN A 43 -6.62 -10.08 4.53
C ASN A 43 -7.99 -9.45 4.79
N SER A 44 -8.99 -9.84 4.00
CA SER A 44 -10.36 -9.40 4.16
C SER A 44 -11.29 -10.59 4.39
N TRP A 45 -12.51 -10.33 4.79
CA TRP A 45 -13.53 -11.37 4.97
C TRP A 45 -13.91 -12.05 3.67
N THR A 46 -13.73 -11.37 2.54
CA THR A 46 -14.11 -11.85 1.22
C THR A 46 -12.97 -12.47 0.43
N GLY A 47 -11.77 -12.49 1.00
CA GLY A 47 -10.59 -13.04 0.33
C GLY A 47 -9.34 -12.21 0.57
N LYS A 48 -8.46 -12.19 -0.41
CA LYS A 48 -7.24 -11.39 -0.36
C LYS A 48 -7.44 -10.11 -1.15
N ASP A 49 -7.30 -9.00 -0.47
CA ASP A 49 -7.19 -7.69 -1.09
C ASP A 49 -5.75 -7.18 -0.95
N TYR A 50 -5.43 -6.18 -1.72
CA TYR A 50 -4.10 -5.59 -1.69
C TYR A 50 -4.20 -4.09 -1.53
N PHE A 51 -3.32 -3.54 -0.69
CA PHE A 51 -3.09 -2.12 -0.62
C PHE A 51 -2.06 -1.74 -1.69
N ILE A 52 -2.31 -0.66 -2.42
CA ILE A 52 -1.35 -0.07 -3.36
C ILE A 52 -1.17 1.39 -2.98
N GLY A 53 0.08 1.79 -2.75
CA GLY A 53 0.40 3.16 -2.38
C GLY A 53 1.64 3.24 -1.50
N VAL A 54 1.65 4.23 -0.62
CA VAL A 54 2.79 4.53 0.25
C VAL A 54 2.40 4.33 1.70
N MET A 55 3.22 3.58 2.43
CA MET A 55 3.12 3.42 3.88
C MET A 55 4.16 4.35 4.50
N PHE A 56 3.74 5.25 5.36
CA PHE A 56 4.66 6.28 5.86
C PHE A 56 4.67 6.47 7.37
N TYR A 57 3.86 5.74 8.10
CA TYR A 57 3.88 5.83 9.56
C TYR A 57 3.43 4.51 10.18
N PHE A 58 4.22 4.07 11.15
CA PHE A 58 3.93 2.88 11.94
C PHE A 58 3.79 3.32 13.38
N PRO A 59 2.56 3.41 13.92
CA PRO A 59 2.37 3.80 15.31
C PRO A 59 2.97 2.77 16.25
N GLU A 60 3.63 3.24 17.31
CA GLU A 60 4.13 2.37 18.35
C GLU A 60 2.96 1.80 19.16
N GLU A 61 3.05 0.51 19.49
CA GLU A 61 2.05 -0.12 20.33
C GLU A 61 2.17 0.40 21.76
N GLU A 62 1.09 0.94 22.29
CA GLU A 62 1.01 1.35 23.67
C GLU A 62 0.34 0.28 24.54
N THR A 63 0.62 0.31 25.84
CA THR A 63 0.27 -0.73 26.79
C THR A 63 -1.25 -1.00 26.96
N ASN A 64 -2.11 -0.16 26.46
CA ASN A 64 -3.57 -0.27 26.60
C ASN A 64 -4.30 -0.38 25.25
N PHE A 65 -3.63 -0.83 24.21
CA PHE A 65 -4.19 -0.91 22.87
C PHE A 65 -4.69 0.44 22.35
N VAL A 66 -4.17 1.53 22.89
CA VAL A 66 -4.48 2.86 22.42
C VAL A 66 -3.35 3.32 21.52
N TYR A 67 -3.69 3.57 20.26
CA TYR A 67 -2.73 4.08 19.28
C TYR A 67 -2.96 5.56 19.12
N ARG A 68 -1.93 6.34 19.38
CA ARG A 68 -1.98 7.79 19.17
C ARG A 68 -1.46 8.08 17.77
N VAL A 69 -2.35 8.56 16.92
CA VAL A 69 -2.00 8.94 15.56
C VAL A 69 -1.85 10.46 15.54
N PRO A 70 -0.63 10.98 15.29
CA PRO A 70 -0.47 12.42 15.14
C PRO A 70 -1.25 12.91 13.93
N GLU A 71 -1.43 14.22 13.85
CA GLU A 71 -2.10 14.81 12.71
C GLU A 71 -1.23 14.69 11.47
N PHE A 72 -1.74 13.99 10.46
CA PHE A 72 -1.03 13.78 9.20
C PHE A 72 -1.74 14.43 8.05
N SER A 73 -0.94 14.94 7.13
CA SER A 73 -1.38 15.31 5.79
C SER A 73 -0.99 14.20 4.81
N VAL A 74 -1.48 14.29 3.59
CA VAL A 74 -1.00 13.42 2.50
C VAL A 74 0.52 13.56 2.34
N PRO A 75 1.21 12.52 1.82
CA PRO A 75 2.65 12.62 1.60
C PRO A 75 3.02 13.86 0.80
N SER A 76 4.09 14.54 1.20
CA SER A 76 4.56 15.70 0.46
C SER A 76 5.14 15.27 -0.89
N GLU A 77 5.17 16.21 -1.84
CA GLU A 77 5.77 15.96 -3.15
C GLU A 77 7.27 15.67 -3.06
N ASP A 78 7.91 16.02 -1.94
CA ASP A 78 9.33 15.80 -1.71
C ASP A 78 9.62 14.46 -1.03
N ASP A 79 8.61 13.69 -0.67
CA ASP A 79 8.77 12.38 -0.05
C ASP A 79 9.35 11.39 -1.06
N GLU A 80 10.49 10.77 -0.72
CA GLU A 80 11.20 9.86 -1.63
C GLU A 80 10.35 8.64 -2.01
N ASP A 81 9.64 8.07 -1.05
CA ASP A 81 8.80 6.89 -1.30
C ASP A 81 7.66 7.25 -2.25
N TRP A 82 7.08 8.43 -2.08
CA TRP A 82 6.02 8.93 -2.95
C TRP A 82 6.53 9.19 -4.36
N ILE A 83 7.72 9.79 -4.48
CA ILE A 83 8.37 10.07 -5.78
C ILE A 83 8.66 8.75 -6.50
N ASP A 84 9.22 7.77 -5.82
CA ASP A 84 9.55 6.46 -6.40
C ASP A 84 8.30 5.72 -6.85
N PHE A 85 7.24 5.74 -6.03
CA PHE A 85 5.97 5.14 -6.37
C PHE A 85 5.38 5.74 -7.65
N LYS A 86 5.31 7.06 -7.73
CA LYS A 86 4.77 7.74 -8.91
C LYS A 86 5.60 7.46 -10.15
N ARG A 87 6.92 7.50 -10.00
CA ARG A 87 7.84 7.24 -11.11
C ARG A 87 7.64 5.85 -11.68
N PHE A 88 7.58 4.84 -10.82
CA PHE A 88 7.39 3.46 -11.24
C PHE A 88 6.07 3.29 -11.98
N PHE A 89 4.99 3.83 -11.46
CA PHE A 89 3.67 3.73 -12.06
C PHE A 89 3.58 4.50 -13.38
N ASP A 90 4.26 5.65 -13.49
CA ASP A 90 4.33 6.41 -14.75
C ASP A 90 5.13 5.64 -15.82
N GLU A 91 6.29 5.13 -15.45
CA GLU A 91 7.18 4.43 -16.40
C GLU A 91 6.55 3.15 -16.98
N HIS A 92 5.70 2.50 -16.20
CA HIS A 92 5.07 1.23 -16.60
C HIS A 92 3.60 1.39 -17.01
N ASN A 93 3.10 2.61 -17.07
CA ASN A 93 1.70 2.93 -17.44
C ASN A 93 0.67 2.22 -16.55
N LEU A 94 0.97 2.04 -15.28
CA LEU A 94 0.12 1.29 -14.36
C LEU A 94 -1.11 2.08 -13.91
N TRP A 95 -1.10 3.40 -14.06
CA TRP A 95 -2.25 4.23 -13.69
C TRP A 95 -3.51 3.86 -14.46
N GLU A 96 -3.35 3.34 -15.67
CA GLU A 96 -4.49 2.94 -16.51
C GLU A 96 -5.20 1.69 -15.97
N LEU A 97 -4.52 0.88 -15.17
CA LEU A 97 -5.07 -0.35 -14.62
C LEU A 97 -5.92 -0.11 -13.37
N ILE A 98 -5.78 1.04 -12.73
CA ILE A 98 -6.41 1.32 -11.45
C ILE A 98 -7.22 2.61 -11.51
N ASN A 99 -8.22 2.69 -10.63
CA ASN A 99 -8.95 3.92 -10.40
C ASN A 99 -8.29 4.62 -9.21
N TRP A 100 -7.34 5.52 -9.50
CA TRP A 100 -6.54 6.17 -8.47
C TRP A 100 -7.35 7.25 -7.78
N LYS A 101 -7.97 6.88 -6.66
CA LYS A 101 -8.65 7.79 -5.74
C LYS A 101 -8.10 7.51 -4.34
N PRO A 102 -6.89 7.98 -4.05
CA PRO A 102 -6.22 7.61 -2.81
C PRO A 102 -6.88 8.22 -1.59
N GLU A 103 -6.78 7.47 -0.49
CA GLU A 103 -7.29 7.87 0.81
C GLU A 103 -6.21 7.66 1.86
N LEU A 104 -6.29 8.39 2.96
CA LEU A 104 -5.51 8.07 4.14
C LEU A 104 -6.18 6.89 4.84
N LEU A 105 -5.44 5.80 4.97
CA LEU A 105 -5.93 4.55 5.53
C LEU A 105 -5.06 4.12 6.70
N LEU A 106 -5.70 3.68 7.76
CA LEU A 106 -5.01 3.03 8.87
C LEU A 106 -5.25 1.53 8.71
N ILE A 107 -4.22 0.81 8.32
CA ILE A 107 -4.33 -0.60 7.96
C ILE A 107 -3.57 -1.45 8.97
N ASN A 108 -4.23 -2.50 9.44
CA ASN A 108 -3.61 -3.50 10.29
C ASN A 108 -3.16 -4.66 9.41
N PHE A 109 -1.86 -4.71 9.15
CA PHE A 109 -1.28 -5.78 8.34
C PHE A 109 -0.97 -7.00 9.20
N CYS A 110 -1.19 -8.17 8.63
CA CYS A 110 -0.82 -9.45 9.23
C CYS A 110 0.50 -9.92 8.60
N PHE A 111 1.47 -10.18 9.44
CA PHE A 111 2.78 -10.67 9.01
C PHE A 111 3.01 -12.10 9.44
#